data_d2f617d12fc9f9836b4455ee39433ae7
#
_entry.id   d2f617d12fc9f9836b4455ee39433ae7
#
_cell.length_a   1.000
_cell.length_b   1.000
_cell.length_c   1.000
_cell.angle_alpha   90.00
_cell.angle_beta   90.00
_cell.angle_gamma   90.00
#
_symmetry.space_group_name_H-M   'P 1'
#
loop_
_entity.id
_entity.type
_entity.pdbx_description
1 polymer ?
#
loop_
_entity_poly.entity_id
_entity_poly.type
_entity_poly.pdbx_seq_one_letter_code
_entity_poly.pdbx_strand_id
1 'polypeptide(L)'
;VNFTFKDKRISGILGVVPARERSFVEEMKNFNFPESRSLKLKEVMGYDKRRLVEPGVCVSDLSVFGLQHLFDRGLLARDEIDALILVTQSPDYFMPPTSNVIQGRLGLKQDMMCMDINQACAGFVIGLIQAFMLLEQESIRKVVLINADVLSRKTSPKDRNIYPLIGDAASITVIERDTRNCAIQASLKMDGTRNEALMIPAGGMRLPSTAETAVLENVGDNNLRAKDHLLMDGSAIFNFVQLEVPPLIEGLLTRAGLPIDSIDYFLCHQPNRFMLQKLADKMKVPYAKMPNNVVERFGNGGSTTIPLAITLNLSDKLKSEQEMQTCLAGFGGGLVWAAMLIRLGRLTCCEIIEYP
;
A
#
# COMPACT_ATOMS: atom_id res chain seq x y z
N VAL A 1 -4.73 17.51 -9.22
CA VAL A 1 -4.60 17.11 -10.64
C VAL A 1 -5.57 16.00 -10.94
N ASN A 2 -6.17 15.99 -12.13
CA ASN A 2 -7.12 14.99 -12.56
C ASN A 2 -6.58 14.26 -13.80
N PHE A 3 -6.87 12.97 -13.88
CA PHE A 3 -6.46 12.10 -14.97
C PHE A 3 -7.67 11.35 -15.53
N THR A 4 -7.66 11.07 -16.81
CA THR A 4 -8.63 10.21 -17.47
C THR A 4 -7.87 9.30 -18.44
N PHE A 5 -8.11 7.99 -18.32
CA PHE A 5 -7.52 6.97 -19.17
C PHE A 5 -8.62 6.10 -19.77
N LYS A 6 -8.33 5.46 -20.89
CA LYS A 6 -9.19 4.49 -21.57
C LYS A 6 -8.35 3.29 -22.01
N ASP A 7 -9.02 2.21 -22.33
CA ASP A 7 -8.40 1.05 -22.95
C ASP A 7 -7.26 0.43 -22.13
N LYS A 8 -7.44 0.39 -20.81
CA LYS A 8 -6.49 -0.18 -19.87
C LYS A 8 -7.22 -0.95 -18.77
N ARG A 9 -6.57 -1.99 -18.26
CA ARG A 9 -7.10 -2.81 -17.16
C ARG A 9 -6.01 -3.30 -16.22
N ILE A 10 -6.42 -3.68 -15.04
CA ILE A 10 -5.67 -4.58 -14.17
C ILE A 10 -6.07 -5.99 -14.58
N SER A 11 -5.11 -6.85 -14.92
CA SER A 11 -5.34 -8.24 -15.33
C SER A 11 -4.96 -9.26 -14.26
N GLY A 12 -4.18 -8.88 -13.25
CA GLY A 12 -3.83 -9.76 -12.14
C GLY A 12 -3.35 -9.00 -10.91
N ILE A 13 -3.64 -9.52 -9.73
CA ILE A 13 -3.14 -9.00 -8.45
C ILE A 13 -2.70 -10.18 -7.58
N LEU A 14 -1.44 -10.16 -7.15
CA LEU A 14 -0.86 -11.12 -6.22
C LEU A 14 -0.39 -10.39 -4.96
N GLY A 15 -0.88 -10.79 -3.79
CA GLY A 15 -0.33 -10.40 -2.51
C GLY A 15 0.79 -11.37 -2.07
N VAL A 16 1.85 -10.84 -1.47
CA VAL A 16 2.94 -11.61 -0.88
C VAL A 16 3.12 -11.15 0.56
N VAL A 17 2.87 -12.02 1.51
CA VAL A 17 3.01 -11.71 2.94
C VAL A 17 4.05 -12.66 3.56
N PRO A 18 4.87 -12.21 4.51
CA PRO A 18 5.77 -13.12 5.23
C PRO A 18 5.01 -14.23 5.97
N ALA A 19 5.56 -15.44 6.02
CA ALA A 19 4.97 -16.53 6.81
C ALA A 19 5.03 -16.25 8.32
N ARG A 20 6.01 -15.45 8.77
CA ARG A 20 6.22 -15.14 10.17
C ARG A 20 5.12 -14.23 10.72
N GLU A 21 4.30 -14.78 11.61
CA GLU A 21 3.29 -14.03 12.36
C GLU A 21 3.81 -13.46 13.67
N ARG A 22 3.26 -12.31 14.06
CA ARG A 22 3.43 -11.71 15.39
C ARG A 22 2.07 -11.38 15.97
N SER A 23 1.83 -11.87 17.19
CA SER A 23 0.57 -11.61 17.90
C SER A 23 0.67 -10.30 18.68
N PHE A 24 -0.35 -9.44 18.56
CA PHE A 24 -0.45 -8.22 19.35
C PHE A 24 -0.43 -8.51 20.87
N VAL A 25 -1.08 -9.60 21.32
CA VAL A 25 -1.13 -9.98 22.74
C VAL A 25 0.26 -10.30 23.30
N GLU A 26 1.14 -10.87 22.47
CA GLU A 26 2.53 -11.11 22.88
C GLU A 26 3.34 -9.81 22.87
N GLU A 27 3.18 -8.98 21.84
CA GLU A 27 3.96 -7.76 21.64
C GLU A 27 3.56 -6.63 22.60
N MET A 28 2.29 -6.56 23.04
CA MET A 28 1.84 -5.52 23.97
C MET A 28 2.56 -5.56 25.32
N LYS A 29 3.19 -6.68 25.66
CA LYS A 29 4.04 -6.82 26.88
C LYS A 29 5.29 -5.94 26.83
N ASN A 30 5.70 -5.51 25.65
CA ASN A 30 6.84 -4.60 25.45
C ASN A 30 6.48 -3.13 25.71
N PHE A 31 5.18 -2.81 25.80
CA PHE A 31 4.71 -1.45 25.99
C PHE A 31 4.62 -1.11 27.49
N ASN A 32 5.12 0.05 27.86
CA ASN A 32 4.91 0.58 29.20
C ASN A 32 3.48 1.16 29.32
N PHE A 33 2.47 0.27 29.24
CA PHE A 33 1.06 0.64 29.18
C PHE A 33 0.20 -0.45 29.84
N PRO A 34 -0.88 -0.11 30.56
CA PRO A 34 -1.73 -1.08 31.23
C PRO A 34 -2.32 -2.11 30.26
N GLU A 35 -2.27 -3.38 30.59
CA GLU A 35 -2.75 -4.49 29.77
C GLU A 35 -4.21 -4.30 29.33
N SER A 36 -5.10 -3.95 30.28
CA SER A 36 -6.52 -3.71 29.98
C SER A 36 -6.76 -2.62 28.94
N ARG A 37 -5.91 -1.58 28.95
CA ARG A 37 -5.95 -0.51 27.96
C ARG A 37 -5.38 -0.96 26.61
N SER A 38 -4.34 -1.80 26.62
CA SER A 38 -3.76 -2.40 25.41
C SER A 38 -4.77 -3.30 24.71
N LEU A 39 -5.51 -4.14 25.47
CA LEU A 39 -6.58 -4.97 24.91
C LEU A 39 -7.72 -4.13 24.30
N LYS A 40 -8.08 -3.02 24.94
CA LYS A 40 -9.06 -2.09 24.36
C LYS A 40 -8.55 -1.44 23.06
N LEU A 41 -7.26 -1.09 23.02
CA LEU A 41 -6.61 -0.57 21.81
C LEU A 41 -6.63 -1.62 20.69
N LYS A 42 -6.31 -2.89 20.99
CA LYS A 42 -6.42 -4.02 20.06
C LYS A 42 -7.79 -4.07 19.39
N GLU A 43 -8.84 -4.01 20.20
CA GLU A 43 -10.22 -4.13 19.75
C GLU A 43 -10.64 -2.96 18.85
N VAL A 44 -10.35 -1.73 19.27
CA VAL A 44 -10.73 -0.51 18.54
C VAL A 44 -9.96 -0.38 17.23
N MET A 45 -8.65 -0.59 17.26
CA MET A 45 -7.79 -0.41 16.08
C MET A 45 -7.81 -1.60 15.12
N GLY A 46 -8.30 -2.75 15.58
CA GLY A 46 -8.29 -3.98 14.81
C GLY A 46 -6.92 -4.64 14.76
N TYR A 47 -6.13 -4.56 15.84
CA TYR A 47 -4.85 -5.27 15.92
C TYR A 47 -5.10 -6.71 16.36
N ASP A 48 -4.56 -7.66 15.62
CA ASP A 48 -4.57 -9.06 16.05
C ASP A 48 -3.23 -9.73 15.74
N LYS A 49 -2.97 -9.96 14.46
CA LYS A 49 -1.72 -10.51 13.96
C LYS A 49 -1.14 -9.58 12.90
N ARG A 50 0.16 -9.60 12.79
CA ARG A 50 0.87 -8.92 11.69
C ARG A 50 1.96 -9.81 11.14
N ARG A 51 2.36 -9.55 9.92
CA ARG A 51 3.38 -10.32 9.19
C ARG A 51 4.66 -9.52 9.12
N LEU A 52 5.76 -10.13 9.51
CA LEU A 52 7.08 -9.50 9.52
C LEU A 52 8.10 -10.40 8.82
N VAL A 53 8.95 -9.79 8.02
CA VAL A 53 10.08 -10.49 7.40
C VAL A 53 11.13 -10.90 8.43
N GLU A 54 11.90 -11.93 8.12
CA GLU A 54 13.10 -12.27 8.87
C GLU A 54 14.21 -11.23 8.65
N PRO A 55 15.17 -11.12 9.60
CA PRO A 55 16.33 -10.25 9.41
C PRO A 55 17.06 -10.57 8.09
N GLY A 56 17.39 -9.53 7.33
CA GLY A 56 18.08 -9.67 6.04
C GLY A 56 17.16 -9.69 4.81
N VAL A 57 15.88 -10.07 4.95
CA VAL A 57 14.92 -10.06 3.84
C VAL A 57 14.53 -8.63 3.47
N CYS A 58 14.64 -8.27 2.21
CA CYS A 58 14.34 -6.94 1.67
C CYS A 58 13.12 -6.97 0.73
N VAL A 59 12.70 -5.79 0.26
CA VAL A 59 11.54 -5.69 -0.64
C VAL A 59 11.80 -6.40 -1.97
N SER A 60 13.05 -6.45 -2.45
CA SER A 60 13.37 -7.21 -3.66
C SER A 60 13.16 -8.71 -3.50
N ASP A 61 13.36 -9.26 -2.29
CA ASP A 61 13.18 -10.70 -2.04
C ASP A 61 11.71 -11.09 -2.15
N LEU A 62 10.83 -10.34 -1.49
CA LEU A 62 9.37 -10.52 -1.60
C LEU A 62 8.89 -10.36 -3.04
N SER A 63 9.42 -9.36 -3.75
CA SER A 63 9.05 -9.05 -5.13
C SER A 63 9.48 -10.13 -6.10
N VAL A 64 10.72 -10.60 -5.99
CA VAL A 64 11.27 -11.71 -6.82
C VAL A 64 10.49 -12.99 -6.57
N PHE A 65 10.21 -13.33 -5.31
CA PHE A 65 9.41 -14.49 -4.96
C PHE A 65 8.03 -14.47 -5.61
N GLY A 66 7.32 -13.35 -5.50
CA GLY A 66 5.99 -13.22 -6.09
C GLY A 66 6.00 -13.24 -7.62
N LEU A 67 6.97 -12.57 -8.27
CA LEU A 67 7.11 -12.63 -9.73
C LEU A 67 7.47 -14.04 -10.21
N GLN A 68 8.38 -14.72 -9.51
CA GLN A 68 8.73 -16.10 -9.84
C GLN A 68 7.51 -17.03 -9.75
N HIS A 69 6.67 -16.86 -8.72
CA HIS A 69 5.41 -17.59 -8.59
C HIS A 69 4.49 -17.39 -9.81
N LEU A 70 4.34 -16.16 -10.29
CA LEU A 70 3.53 -15.88 -11.49
C LEU A 70 4.13 -16.52 -12.74
N PHE A 71 5.47 -16.50 -12.89
CA PHE A 71 6.17 -17.13 -14.02
C PHE A 71 6.01 -18.65 -14.00
N ASP A 72 6.24 -19.29 -12.86
CA ASP A 72 6.17 -20.75 -12.70
C ASP A 72 4.75 -21.28 -12.98
N ARG A 73 3.74 -20.47 -12.71
CA ARG A 73 2.34 -20.81 -12.99
C ARG A 73 1.87 -20.43 -14.41
N GLY A 74 2.75 -19.84 -15.23
CA GLY A 74 2.40 -19.39 -16.57
C GLY A 74 1.35 -18.26 -16.60
N LEU A 75 1.22 -17.50 -15.50
CA LEU A 75 0.28 -16.38 -15.38
C LEU A 75 0.87 -15.07 -15.89
N LEU A 76 2.18 -15.02 -16.07
CA LEU A 76 2.94 -13.90 -16.63
C LEU A 76 4.20 -14.47 -17.30
N ALA A 77 4.54 -13.99 -18.50
CA ALA A 77 5.80 -14.33 -19.15
C ALA A 77 6.84 -13.21 -18.96
N ARG A 78 8.12 -13.58 -18.84
CA ARG A 78 9.20 -12.61 -18.58
C ARG A 78 9.39 -11.62 -19.73
N ASP A 79 9.26 -12.08 -20.96
CA ASP A 79 9.42 -11.30 -22.19
C ASP A 79 8.24 -10.35 -22.49
N GLU A 80 7.09 -10.57 -21.83
CA GLU A 80 5.92 -9.69 -21.98
C GLU A 80 6.03 -8.40 -21.16
N ILE A 81 6.95 -8.33 -20.18
CA ILE A 81 7.05 -7.16 -19.28
C ILE A 81 7.82 -6.05 -19.99
N ASP A 82 7.14 -4.96 -20.31
CA ASP A 82 7.75 -3.78 -20.96
C ASP A 82 8.14 -2.70 -19.95
N ALA A 83 7.52 -2.68 -18.76
CA ALA A 83 7.92 -1.81 -17.68
C ALA A 83 7.67 -2.45 -16.30
N LEU A 84 8.55 -2.15 -15.34
CA LEU A 84 8.48 -2.53 -13.95
C LEU A 84 8.55 -1.27 -13.09
N ILE A 85 7.48 -1.01 -12.35
CA ILE A 85 7.39 0.10 -11.39
C ILE A 85 7.40 -0.50 -9.99
N LEU A 86 8.35 -0.08 -9.16
CA LEU A 86 8.37 -0.42 -7.74
C LEU A 86 7.98 0.80 -6.91
N VAL A 87 6.93 0.65 -6.12
CA VAL A 87 6.57 1.64 -5.09
C VAL A 87 7.06 1.13 -3.74
N THR A 88 7.98 1.87 -3.13
CA THR A 88 8.55 1.49 -1.83
C THR A 88 9.01 2.70 -1.04
N GLN A 89 8.95 2.62 0.29
CA GLN A 89 9.56 3.55 1.26
C GLN A 89 10.80 2.93 1.91
N SER A 90 11.09 1.67 1.59
CA SER A 90 12.19 0.88 2.18
C SER A 90 13.01 0.17 1.10
N PRO A 91 13.62 0.94 0.15
CA PRO A 91 14.41 0.36 -0.93
C PRO A 91 15.60 -0.43 -0.36
N ASP A 92 16.08 -1.42 -1.12
CA ASP A 92 17.25 -2.21 -0.73
C ASP A 92 18.50 -1.34 -0.54
N TYR A 93 18.67 -0.35 -1.43
CA TYR A 93 19.80 0.58 -1.47
C TYR A 93 19.32 1.99 -1.82
N PHE A 94 20.11 3.02 -1.47
CA PHE A 94 19.89 4.35 -2.02
C PHE A 94 20.14 4.40 -3.53
N MET A 95 21.07 3.58 -4.03
CA MET A 95 21.36 3.33 -5.43
C MET A 95 22.07 1.99 -5.58
N PRO A 96 21.81 1.21 -6.63
CA PRO A 96 20.86 1.49 -7.71
C PRO A 96 19.40 1.41 -7.26
N PRO A 97 18.42 1.79 -8.12
CA PRO A 97 17.00 1.54 -7.87
C PRO A 97 16.73 0.06 -7.62
N THR A 98 15.85 -0.27 -6.70
CA THR A 98 15.54 -1.67 -6.36
C THR A 98 14.80 -2.37 -7.50
N SER A 99 14.05 -1.65 -8.33
CA SER A 99 13.45 -2.19 -9.56
C SER A 99 14.49 -2.76 -10.53
N ASN A 100 15.67 -2.12 -10.64
CA ASN A 100 16.79 -2.65 -11.45
C ASN A 100 17.40 -3.91 -10.81
N VAL A 101 17.47 -3.98 -9.48
CA VAL A 101 17.91 -5.18 -8.77
C VAL A 101 16.97 -6.34 -9.05
N ILE A 102 15.65 -6.11 -9.00
CA ILE A 102 14.63 -7.12 -9.31
C ILE A 102 14.75 -7.57 -10.76
N GLN A 103 14.89 -6.62 -11.70
CA GLN A 103 15.07 -6.92 -13.13
C GLN A 103 16.27 -7.85 -13.37
N GLY A 104 17.43 -7.53 -12.78
CA GLY A 104 18.64 -8.34 -12.91
C GLY A 104 18.52 -9.73 -12.27
N ARG A 105 17.94 -9.82 -11.06
CA ARG A 105 17.76 -11.09 -10.33
C ARG A 105 16.84 -12.07 -11.07
N LEU A 106 15.86 -11.57 -11.81
CA LEU A 106 14.92 -12.38 -12.58
C LEU A 106 15.36 -12.62 -14.03
N GLY A 107 16.46 -12.02 -14.48
CA GLY A 107 16.93 -12.12 -15.85
C GLY A 107 15.91 -11.57 -16.86
N LEU A 108 15.23 -10.47 -16.51
CA LEU A 108 14.29 -9.82 -17.44
C LEU A 108 15.06 -9.14 -18.57
N LYS A 109 14.35 -8.89 -19.69
CA LYS A 109 14.95 -8.24 -20.86
C LYS A 109 15.55 -6.87 -20.53
N GLN A 110 16.59 -6.46 -21.28
CA GLN A 110 17.21 -5.14 -21.10
C GLN A 110 16.36 -4.02 -21.74
N ASP A 111 15.63 -4.33 -22.79
CA ASP A 111 14.72 -3.41 -23.47
C ASP A 111 13.39 -3.31 -22.70
N MET A 112 13.47 -2.72 -21.51
CA MET A 112 12.34 -2.44 -20.64
C MET A 112 12.62 -1.23 -19.74
N MET A 113 11.58 -0.61 -19.24
CA MET A 113 11.70 0.51 -18.30
C MET A 113 11.60 0.00 -16.85
N CYS A 114 12.54 0.39 -15.98
CA CYS A 114 12.47 0.16 -14.53
C CYS A 114 12.48 1.50 -13.80
N MET A 115 11.64 1.66 -12.78
CA MET A 115 11.62 2.86 -11.93
C MET A 115 11.16 2.56 -10.51
N ASP A 116 11.72 3.28 -9.53
CA ASP A 116 11.27 3.30 -8.15
C ASP A 116 10.47 4.59 -7.87
N ILE A 117 9.39 4.47 -7.10
CA ILE A 117 8.53 5.58 -6.68
C ILE A 117 8.41 5.55 -5.16
N ASN A 118 8.67 6.69 -4.51
CA ASN A 118 8.41 6.87 -3.08
C ASN A 118 7.24 7.83 -2.88
N GLN A 119 6.02 7.29 -2.78
CA GLN A 119 4.78 8.05 -2.56
C GLN A 119 3.93 7.44 -1.44
N ALA A 120 4.61 6.92 -0.44
CA ALA A 120 4.03 6.41 0.79
C ALA A 120 2.78 5.54 0.54
N CYS A 121 1.79 5.64 1.42
CA CYS A 121 0.57 4.82 1.37
C CYS A 121 -0.37 5.15 0.18
N ALA A 122 -0.22 6.30 -0.48
CA ALA A 122 -0.93 6.62 -1.72
C ALA A 122 -0.30 5.96 -2.95
N GLY A 123 0.83 5.31 -2.77
CA GLY A 123 1.69 4.79 -3.83
C GLY A 123 1.03 3.79 -4.76
N PHE A 124 0.04 3.00 -4.30
CA PHE A 124 -0.69 2.10 -5.20
C PHE A 124 -1.47 2.87 -6.28
N VAL A 125 -2.26 3.86 -5.89
CA VAL A 125 -3.04 4.68 -6.83
C VAL A 125 -2.12 5.49 -7.74
N ILE A 126 -1.04 6.04 -7.20
CA ILE A 126 -0.05 6.80 -7.98
C ILE A 126 0.71 5.89 -8.95
N GLY A 127 1.10 4.70 -8.52
CA GLY A 127 1.73 3.70 -9.37
C GLY A 127 0.83 3.26 -10.53
N LEU A 128 -0.48 3.10 -10.27
CA LEU A 128 -1.46 2.84 -11.34
C LEU A 128 -1.56 4.01 -12.33
N ILE A 129 -1.57 5.26 -11.85
CA ILE A 129 -1.55 6.45 -12.72
C ILE A 129 -0.29 6.41 -13.62
N GLN A 130 0.89 6.14 -13.05
CA GLN A 130 2.14 6.04 -13.83
C GLN A 130 2.09 4.88 -14.83
N ALA A 131 1.60 3.71 -14.42
CA ALA A 131 1.46 2.56 -15.31
C ALA A 131 0.53 2.87 -16.50
N PHE A 132 -0.60 3.54 -16.24
CA PHE A 132 -1.53 3.94 -17.30
C PHE A 132 -0.93 5.00 -18.23
N MET A 133 -0.12 5.94 -17.72
CA MET A 133 0.62 6.90 -18.55
C MET A 133 1.65 6.20 -19.44
N LEU A 134 2.36 5.20 -18.93
CA LEU A 134 3.31 4.42 -19.72
C LEU A 134 2.60 3.63 -20.83
N LEU A 135 1.43 3.06 -20.56
CA LEU A 135 0.63 2.34 -21.54
C LEU A 135 0.06 3.23 -22.68
N GLU A 136 0.19 4.56 -22.60
CA GLU A 136 -0.08 5.43 -23.76
C GLU A 136 1.00 5.29 -24.86
N GLN A 137 2.20 4.81 -24.51
CA GLN A 137 3.29 4.59 -25.48
C GLN A 137 3.07 3.30 -26.25
N GLU A 138 3.16 3.33 -27.57
CA GLU A 138 2.89 2.16 -28.44
C GLU A 138 3.75 0.94 -28.11
N SER A 139 5.01 1.17 -27.73
CA SER A 139 5.99 0.11 -27.37
C SER A 139 5.72 -0.55 -26.02
N ILE A 140 4.87 0.03 -25.18
CA ILE A 140 4.56 -0.50 -23.84
C ILE A 140 3.16 -1.12 -23.85
N ARG A 141 3.06 -2.42 -23.67
CA ARG A 141 1.81 -3.17 -23.69
C ARG A 141 1.45 -3.75 -22.35
N LYS A 142 2.47 -4.07 -21.53
CA LYS A 142 2.29 -4.68 -20.20
C LYS A 142 3.23 -4.06 -19.17
N VAL A 143 2.66 -3.58 -18.08
CA VAL A 143 3.37 -2.98 -16.95
C VAL A 143 3.15 -3.83 -15.71
N VAL A 144 4.22 -4.12 -14.99
CA VAL A 144 4.15 -4.73 -13.66
C VAL A 144 4.36 -3.63 -12.62
N LEU A 145 3.35 -3.40 -11.80
CA LEU A 145 3.42 -2.52 -10.64
C LEU A 145 3.62 -3.36 -9.40
N ILE A 146 4.73 -3.16 -8.73
CA ILE A 146 5.06 -3.77 -7.44
C ILE A 146 4.89 -2.71 -6.36
N ASN A 147 4.16 -3.04 -5.31
CA ASN A 147 4.16 -2.28 -4.06
C ASN A 147 4.81 -3.17 -3.01
N ALA A 148 5.83 -2.70 -2.31
CA ALA A 148 6.53 -3.50 -1.32
C ALA A 148 7.16 -2.61 -0.25
N ASP A 149 6.95 -2.97 1.03
CA ASP A 149 7.58 -2.29 2.15
C ASP A 149 7.98 -3.28 3.27
N VAL A 150 9.13 -3.05 3.88
CA VAL A 150 9.63 -3.71 5.08
C VAL A 150 9.88 -2.68 6.19
N LEU A 151 8.87 -1.85 6.44
CA LEU A 151 8.91 -0.72 7.37
C LEU A 151 8.97 -1.13 8.84
N SER A 152 8.72 -2.40 9.18
CA SER A 152 8.86 -2.91 10.54
C SER A 152 10.24 -2.63 11.14
N ARG A 153 11.29 -2.59 10.30
CA ARG A 153 12.66 -2.27 10.70
C ARG A 153 12.87 -0.82 11.12
N LYS A 154 11.94 0.05 10.76
CA LYS A 154 11.95 1.48 11.09
C LYS A 154 10.95 1.83 12.19
N THR A 155 10.57 0.85 13.02
CA THR A 155 9.66 1.05 14.15
C THR A 155 10.30 0.62 15.46
N SER A 156 9.96 1.31 16.55
CA SER A 156 10.45 0.96 17.89
C SER A 156 9.50 -0.03 18.57
N PRO A 157 9.96 -1.19 19.04
CA PRO A 157 9.12 -2.12 19.81
C PRO A 157 8.59 -1.55 21.13
N LYS A 158 9.09 -0.39 21.56
CA LYS A 158 8.64 0.35 22.73
C LYS A 158 7.69 1.52 22.39
N ASP A 159 7.27 1.64 21.15
CA ASP A 159 6.28 2.62 20.69
C ASP A 159 4.95 1.95 20.37
N ARG A 160 4.01 1.96 21.30
CA ARG A 160 2.69 1.34 21.14
C ARG A 160 1.81 2.01 20.08
N ASN A 161 2.14 3.23 19.66
CA ASN A 161 1.32 3.98 18.71
C ASN A 161 1.59 3.57 17.27
N ILE A 162 2.81 3.12 16.97
CA ILE A 162 3.25 2.81 15.60
C ILE A 162 3.60 1.33 15.46
N TYR A 163 4.35 0.77 16.40
CA TYR A 163 4.89 -0.59 16.29
C TYR A 163 3.84 -1.66 15.97
N PRO A 164 2.71 -1.76 16.70
CA PRO A 164 1.74 -2.82 16.47
C PRO A 164 0.95 -2.64 15.16
N LEU A 165 1.02 -1.45 14.57
CA LEU A 165 0.33 -1.14 13.34
C LEU A 165 1.06 -1.71 12.12
N ILE A 166 2.39 -1.62 12.09
CA ILE A 166 3.18 -1.87 10.87
C ILE A 166 3.36 -3.36 10.62
N GLY A 167 3.11 -3.77 9.37
CA GLY A 167 3.44 -5.08 8.81
C GLY A 167 4.29 -4.94 7.56
N ASP A 168 4.91 -6.04 7.15
CA ASP A 168 5.73 -6.11 5.94
C ASP A 168 4.96 -6.92 4.88
N ALA A 169 5.02 -6.48 3.64
CA ALA A 169 4.37 -7.16 2.53
C ALA A 169 4.89 -6.67 1.18
N ALA A 170 4.59 -7.45 0.14
CA ALA A 170 4.62 -7.00 -1.24
C ALA A 170 3.28 -7.31 -1.93
N SER A 171 3.04 -6.63 -3.05
CA SER A 171 1.99 -6.99 -3.99
C SER A 171 2.48 -6.76 -5.41
N ILE A 172 2.01 -7.58 -6.33
CA ILE A 172 2.32 -7.51 -7.74
C ILE A 172 1.02 -7.33 -8.50
N THR A 173 0.91 -6.24 -9.24
CA THR A 173 -0.26 -5.92 -10.05
C THR A 173 0.16 -5.91 -11.51
N VAL A 174 -0.46 -6.76 -12.33
CA VAL A 174 -0.25 -6.80 -13.76
C VAL A 174 -1.26 -5.89 -14.44
N ILE A 175 -0.76 -4.98 -15.27
CA ILE A 175 -1.55 -3.92 -15.91
C ILE A 175 -1.26 -3.98 -17.41
N GLU A 176 -2.32 -3.95 -18.21
CA GLU A 176 -2.21 -4.08 -19.66
C GLU A 176 -3.25 -3.23 -20.39
N ARG A 177 -3.09 -3.14 -21.70
CA ARG A 177 -4.10 -2.53 -22.57
C ARG A 177 -5.36 -3.38 -22.60
N ASP A 178 -6.49 -2.71 -22.82
CA ASP A 178 -7.80 -3.31 -22.95
C ASP A 178 -8.51 -2.71 -24.18
N THR A 179 -9.42 -3.46 -24.77
CA THR A 179 -10.20 -3.00 -25.94
C THR A 179 -11.62 -2.56 -25.58
N ARG A 180 -12.00 -2.63 -24.30
CA ARG A 180 -13.39 -2.46 -23.84
C ARG A 180 -13.84 -1.01 -23.65
N ASN A 181 -13.00 -0.04 -23.93
CA ASN A 181 -13.29 1.39 -23.82
C ASN A 181 -13.88 1.83 -22.47
N CYS A 182 -13.42 1.20 -21.37
CA CYS A 182 -13.82 1.60 -20.03
C CYS A 182 -13.01 2.82 -19.59
N ALA A 183 -13.72 3.89 -19.19
CA ALA A 183 -13.08 5.08 -18.65
C ALA A 183 -12.54 4.80 -17.23
N ILE A 184 -11.29 5.18 -17.00
CA ILE A 184 -10.66 5.22 -15.68
C ILE A 184 -10.44 6.69 -15.33
N GLN A 185 -10.90 7.12 -14.18
CA GLN A 185 -10.71 8.49 -13.72
C GLN A 185 -9.96 8.52 -12.41
N ALA A 186 -9.02 9.43 -12.26
CA ALA A 186 -8.27 9.61 -11.02
C ALA A 186 -8.14 11.08 -10.64
N SER A 187 -7.99 11.32 -9.35
CA SER A 187 -7.65 12.61 -8.75
C SER A 187 -6.49 12.45 -7.79
N LEU A 188 -5.58 13.41 -7.82
CA LEU A 188 -4.38 13.44 -6.97
C LEU A 188 -4.21 14.84 -6.37
N LYS A 189 -3.93 14.89 -5.07
CA LYS A 189 -3.52 16.09 -4.34
C LYS A 189 -2.27 15.81 -3.50
N MET A 190 -1.45 16.82 -3.28
CA MET A 190 -0.24 16.77 -2.46
C MET A 190 -0.11 18.06 -1.65
N ASP A 191 0.36 17.94 -0.41
CA ASP A 191 0.66 19.06 0.47
C ASP A 191 1.97 18.82 1.22
N GLY A 192 3.07 19.27 0.65
CA GLY A 192 4.40 19.17 1.24
C GLY A 192 4.61 20.06 2.48
N THR A 193 3.72 20.99 2.77
CA THR A 193 3.85 21.85 3.97
C THR A 193 3.60 21.10 5.27
N ARG A 194 2.95 19.94 5.20
CA ARG A 194 2.64 19.05 6.33
C ARG A 194 3.52 17.79 6.36
N ASN A 195 4.70 17.82 5.72
CA ASN A 195 5.57 16.63 5.58
C ASN A 195 6.01 16.01 6.93
N GLU A 196 6.13 16.81 7.98
CA GLU A 196 6.58 16.36 9.30
C GLU A 196 5.52 15.53 10.06
N ALA A 197 4.27 15.51 9.60
CA ALA A 197 3.21 14.73 10.26
C ALA A 197 3.42 13.22 10.17
N LEU A 198 4.17 12.74 9.16
CA LEU A 198 4.49 11.33 8.96
C LEU A 198 5.83 11.21 8.20
N MET A 199 6.91 10.88 8.92
CA MET A 199 8.26 10.81 8.35
C MET A 199 9.18 9.91 9.14
N ILE A 200 10.33 9.56 8.58
CA ILE A 200 11.50 9.05 9.30
C ILE A 200 12.54 10.17 9.30
N PRO A 201 12.80 10.82 10.45
CA PRO A 201 13.65 12.01 10.50
C PRO A 201 15.10 11.80 10.10
N ALA A 202 15.69 10.65 10.49
CA ALA A 202 17.09 10.33 10.23
C ALA A 202 17.25 9.10 9.33
N GLY A 203 18.44 8.96 8.75
CA GLY A 203 18.79 7.88 7.82
C GLY A 203 18.82 8.30 6.36
N GLY A 204 18.43 9.56 6.05
CA GLY A 204 18.60 10.17 4.74
C GLY A 204 19.77 11.16 4.68
N MET A 205 19.91 11.86 3.56
CA MET A 205 21.02 12.83 3.34
C MET A 205 20.93 14.07 4.22
N ARG A 206 19.72 14.49 4.62
CA ARG A 206 19.56 15.68 5.47
C ARG A 206 19.99 15.43 6.90
N LEU A 207 19.74 14.25 7.44
CA LEU A 207 20.16 13.79 8.75
C LEU A 207 20.60 12.33 8.64
N PRO A 208 21.89 12.04 8.43
CA PRO A 208 22.39 10.68 8.37
C PRO A 208 22.17 9.92 9.68
N SER A 209 22.07 8.59 9.60
CA SER A 209 22.06 7.74 10.80
C SER A 209 23.39 7.80 11.51
N THR A 210 23.35 8.02 12.83
CA THR A 210 24.50 8.06 13.73
C THR A 210 24.17 7.34 15.04
N ALA A 211 25.15 7.12 15.90
CA ALA A 211 24.90 6.59 17.25
C ALA A 211 23.95 7.49 18.05
N GLU A 212 23.95 8.80 17.82
CA GLU A 212 23.08 9.77 18.50
C GLU A 212 21.64 9.68 17.99
N THR A 213 21.44 9.54 16.67
CA THR A 213 20.08 9.43 16.10
C THR A 213 19.41 8.09 16.42
N ALA A 214 20.18 7.07 16.80
CA ALA A 214 19.70 5.76 17.23
C ALA A 214 19.31 5.69 18.72
N VAL A 215 19.56 6.75 19.50
CA VAL A 215 19.19 6.79 20.92
C VAL A 215 17.67 6.85 21.07
N LEU A 216 17.13 5.97 21.93
CA LEU A 216 15.71 5.98 22.26
C LEU A 216 15.39 7.13 23.22
N GLU A 217 14.52 8.02 22.80
CA GLU A 217 14.02 9.16 23.57
C GLU A 217 12.56 8.93 23.96
N ASN A 218 12.13 9.48 25.11
CA ASN A 218 10.73 9.48 25.50
C ASN A 218 9.98 10.54 24.65
N VAL A 219 9.06 10.07 23.82
CA VAL A 219 8.27 10.92 22.92
C VAL A 219 6.83 11.17 23.41
N GLY A 220 6.63 11.03 24.71
CA GLY A 220 5.35 11.21 25.38
C GLY A 220 4.64 9.87 25.66
N ASP A 221 3.79 9.88 26.70
CA ASP A 221 2.97 8.72 27.10
C ASP A 221 3.79 7.42 27.33
N ASN A 222 5.03 7.54 27.76
CA ASN A 222 5.99 6.45 27.93
C ASN A 222 6.36 5.68 26.64
N ASN A 223 6.11 6.24 25.46
CA ASN A 223 6.63 5.69 24.22
C ASN A 223 8.11 6.07 24.05
N LEU A 224 8.92 5.10 23.63
CA LEU A 224 10.33 5.32 23.34
C LEU A 224 10.59 5.14 21.85
N ARG A 225 11.20 6.15 21.23
CA ARG A 225 11.50 6.16 19.80
C ARG A 225 12.81 6.89 19.52
N ALA A 226 13.58 6.41 18.55
CA ALA A 226 14.76 7.09 18.01
C ALA A 226 14.39 7.94 16.80
N LYS A 227 15.28 8.85 16.39
CA LYS A 227 15.10 9.63 15.14
C LYS A 227 15.19 8.77 13.89
N ASP A 228 15.82 7.59 13.96
CA ASP A 228 15.89 6.60 12.89
C ASP A 228 14.58 5.81 12.70
N HIS A 229 13.58 6.03 13.56
CA HIS A 229 12.30 5.35 13.50
C HIS A 229 11.21 6.25 12.88
N LEU A 230 10.19 5.59 12.36
CA LEU A 230 9.00 6.24 11.83
C LEU A 230 8.33 7.08 12.92
N LEU A 231 8.06 8.34 12.59
CA LEU A 231 7.29 9.29 13.36
C LEU A 231 5.93 9.49 12.72
N MET A 232 4.88 9.49 13.53
CA MET A 232 3.52 9.80 13.09
C MET A 232 2.82 10.64 14.15
N ASP A 233 2.33 11.81 13.76
CA ASP A 233 1.32 12.55 14.51
C ASP A 233 -0.05 11.96 14.19
N GLY A 234 -0.51 11.06 15.06
CA GLY A 234 -1.76 10.34 14.84
C GLY A 234 -2.98 11.27 14.74
N SER A 235 -3.00 12.39 15.46
CA SER A 235 -4.09 13.37 15.43
C SER A 235 -4.10 14.16 14.14
N ALA A 236 -2.94 14.64 13.70
CA ALA A 236 -2.79 15.34 12.41
C ALA A 236 -3.19 14.44 11.25
N ILE A 237 -2.71 13.18 11.24
CA ILE A 237 -3.04 12.21 10.19
C ILE A 237 -4.53 11.84 10.22
N PHE A 238 -5.12 11.62 11.40
CA PHE A 238 -6.56 11.36 11.50
C PHE A 238 -7.39 12.51 10.93
N ASN A 239 -7.11 13.76 11.35
CA ASN A 239 -7.78 14.94 10.86
C ASN A 239 -7.61 15.13 9.35
N PHE A 240 -6.40 14.93 8.83
CA PHE A 240 -6.11 14.96 7.41
C PHE A 240 -7.02 13.98 6.64
N VAL A 241 -7.07 12.73 7.05
CA VAL A 241 -7.88 11.70 6.37
C VAL A 241 -9.36 12.08 6.39
N GLN A 242 -9.87 12.50 7.56
CA GLN A 242 -11.28 12.83 7.70
C GLN A 242 -11.70 14.11 6.96
N LEU A 243 -10.80 15.07 6.77
CA LEU A 243 -11.12 16.34 6.13
C LEU A 243 -10.84 16.38 4.63
N GLU A 244 -9.82 15.64 4.16
CA GLU A 244 -9.33 15.80 2.79
C GLU A 244 -9.72 14.63 1.87
N VAL A 245 -9.86 13.41 2.40
CA VAL A 245 -10.16 12.23 1.56
C VAL A 245 -11.61 12.23 1.05
N PRO A 246 -12.65 12.49 1.89
CA PRO A 246 -14.02 12.53 1.41
C PRO A 246 -14.24 13.53 0.27
N PRO A 247 -13.83 14.81 0.36
CA PRO A 247 -14.02 15.76 -0.73
C PRO A 247 -13.28 15.38 -2.02
N LEU A 248 -12.14 14.68 -1.92
CA LEU A 248 -11.44 14.16 -3.10
C LEU A 248 -12.28 13.11 -3.82
N ILE A 249 -12.84 12.15 -3.08
CA ILE A 249 -13.68 11.07 -3.63
C ILE A 249 -14.99 11.63 -4.18
N GLU A 250 -15.66 12.50 -3.45
CA GLU A 250 -16.91 13.15 -3.86
C GLU A 250 -16.71 13.96 -5.15
N GLY A 251 -15.63 14.75 -5.23
CA GLY A 251 -15.28 15.49 -6.44
C GLY A 251 -14.97 14.60 -7.63
N LEU A 252 -14.36 13.44 -7.38
CA LEU A 252 -14.08 12.43 -8.40
C LEU A 252 -15.38 11.80 -8.92
N LEU A 253 -16.29 11.40 -8.03
CA LEU A 253 -17.61 10.85 -8.37
C LEU A 253 -18.46 11.85 -9.16
N THR A 254 -18.50 13.13 -8.70
CA THR A 254 -19.22 14.20 -9.39
C THR A 254 -18.71 14.38 -10.82
N ARG A 255 -17.39 14.41 -11.03
CA ARG A 255 -16.79 14.52 -12.36
C ARG A 255 -17.09 13.33 -13.24
N ALA A 256 -17.20 12.14 -12.67
CA ALA A 256 -17.55 10.92 -13.38
C ALA A 256 -19.05 10.81 -13.67
N GLY A 257 -19.89 11.66 -13.07
CA GLY A 257 -21.35 11.55 -13.16
C GLY A 257 -21.90 10.30 -12.48
N LEU A 258 -21.20 9.78 -11.45
CA LEU A 258 -21.55 8.55 -10.74
C LEU A 258 -22.09 8.89 -9.35
N PRO A 259 -23.25 8.37 -8.96
CA PRO A 259 -23.73 8.46 -7.58
C PRO A 259 -22.90 7.52 -6.69
N ILE A 260 -22.72 7.90 -5.42
CA ILE A 260 -21.92 7.13 -4.46
C ILE A 260 -22.43 5.69 -4.29
N ASP A 261 -23.73 5.48 -4.37
CA ASP A 261 -24.35 4.16 -4.22
C ASP A 261 -24.06 3.21 -5.40
N SER A 262 -23.66 3.75 -6.57
CA SER A 262 -23.26 2.95 -7.73
C SER A 262 -21.88 2.32 -7.60
N ILE A 263 -21.13 2.69 -6.56
CA ILE A 263 -19.84 2.08 -6.27
C ILE A 263 -20.05 0.79 -5.48
N ASP A 264 -19.54 -0.31 -6.01
CA ASP A 264 -19.64 -1.62 -5.36
C ASP A 264 -18.73 -1.71 -4.14
N TYR A 265 -17.48 -1.22 -4.27
CA TYR A 265 -16.49 -1.22 -3.20
C TYR A 265 -15.63 0.04 -3.18
N PHE A 266 -15.39 0.55 -1.97
CA PHE A 266 -14.39 1.57 -1.65
C PHE A 266 -13.17 0.86 -1.05
N LEU A 267 -12.14 0.69 -1.84
CA LEU A 267 -10.91 -0.04 -1.47
C LEU A 267 -9.85 0.99 -1.08
N CYS A 268 -9.93 1.42 0.16
CA CYS A 268 -9.05 2.43 0.72
C CYS A 268 -7.77 1.82 1.30
N HIS A 269 -6.69 2.62 1.34
CA HIS A 269 -5.54 2.33 2.21
C HIS A 269 -6.03 1.93 3.61
N GLN A 270 -5.39 0.92 4.22
CA GLN A 270 -5.79 0.32 5.48
C GLN A 270 -4.90 0.83 6.63
N PRO A 271 -5.12 2.05 7.16
CA PRO A 271 -4.32 2.54 8.29
C PRO A 271 -4.65 1.78 9.58
N ASN A 272 -5.92 1.66 9.92
CA ASN A 272 -6.49 0.83 10.98
C ASN A 272 -8.02 0.79 10.85
N ARG A 273 -8.67 -0.14 11.57
CA ARG A 273 -10.13 -0.32 11.56
C ARG A 273 -10.87 0.96 11.95
N PHE A 274 -10.48 1.60 13.03
CA PHE A 274 -11.14 2.79 13.57
C PHE A 274 -11.20 3.93 12.55
N MET A 275 -10.06 4.23 11.91
CA MET A 275 -9.98 5.31 10.93
C MET A 275 -10.88 5.07 9.72
N LEU A 276 -10.92 3.83 9.22
CA LEU A 276 -11.76 3.47 8.07
C LEU A 276 -13.26 3.47 8.42
N GLN A 277 -13.64 3.01 9.61
CA GLN A 277 -15.03 3.11 10.06
C GLN A 277 -15.47 4.57 10.15
N LYS A 278 -14.63 5.46 10.70
CA LYS A 278 -14.92 6.90 10.74
C LYS A 278 -14.99 7.53 9.35
N LEU A 279 -14.16 7.09 8.42
CA LEU A 279 -14.24 7.52 7.03
C LEU A 279 -15.55 7.06 6.36
N ALA A 280 -15.93 5.80 6.56
CA ALA A 280 -17.19 5.24 6.05
C ALA A 280 -18.41 5.97 6.65
N ASP A 281 -18.42 6.21 7.97
CA ASP A 281 -19.47 6.99 8.65
C ASP A 281 -19.63 8.38 8.02
N LYS A 282 -18.50 9.07 7.82
CA LYS A 282 -18.48 10.42 7.25
C LYS A 282 -18.99 10.47 5.81
N MET A 283 -18.61 9.50 5.02
CA MET A 283 -19.06 9.37 3.62
C MET A 283 -20.44 8.71 3.49
N LYS A 284 -21.03 8.26 4.58
CA LYS A 284 -22.31 7.50 4.63
C LYS A 284 -22.24 6.24 3.75
N VAL A 285 -21.10 5.58 3.72
CA VAL A 285 -20.86 4.33 2.99
C VAL A 285 -21.06 3.15 3.94
N PRO A 286 -21.84 2.13 3.58
CA PRO A 286 -21.96 0.91 4.39
C PRO A 286 -20.61 0.23 4.59
N TYR A 287 -20.31 -0.26 5.80
CA TYR A 287 -19.04 -0.94 6.11
C TYR A 287 -18.78 -2.15 5.21
N ALA A 288 -19.83 -2.83 4.75
CA ALA A 288 -19.70 -3.94 3.82
C ALA A 288 -19.09 -3.54 2.46
N LYS A 289 -19.23 -2.26 2.08
CA LYS A 289 -18.61 -1.70 0.85
C LYS A 289 -17.22 -1.11 1.10
N MET A 290 -16.77 -0.96 2.35
CA MET A 290 -15.44 -0.44 2.72
C MET A 290 -14.73 -1.43 3.65
N PRO A 291 -14.12 -2.51 3.11
CA PRO A 291 -13.38 -3.49 3.91
C PRO A 291 -12.28 -2.82 4.76
N ASN A 292 -12.09 -3.30 6.00
CA ASN A 292 -11.14 -2.72 6.96
C ASN A 292 -10.41 -3.79 7.78
N ASN A 293 -10.11 -4.93 7.16
CA ASN A 293 -9.64 -6.16 7.81
C ASN A 293 -8.20 -6.59 7.46
N VAL A 294 -7.44 -5.74 6.74
CA VAL A 294 -6.05 -6.06 6.36
C VAL A 294 -5.14 -5.98 7.58
N VAL A 295 -5.28 -4.91 8.38
CA VAL A 295 -4.38 -4.66 9.53
C VAL A 295 -4.47 -5.76 10.57
N GLU A 296 -5.66 -6.31 10.81
CA GLU A 296 -5.85 -7.38 11.81
C GLU A 296 -5.16 -8.69 11.44
N ARG A 297 -4.84 -8.90 10.15
CA ARG A 297 -4.25 -10.14 9.64
C ARG A 297 -2.79 -10.01 9.23
N PHE A 298 -2.42 -8.85 8.68
CA PHE A 298 -1.11 -8.66 8.05
C PHE A 298 -0.35 -7.46 8.60
N GLY A 299 -1.02 -6.54 9.30
CA GLY A 299 -0.49 -5.22 9.61
C GLY A 299 -0.60 -4.26 8.42
N ASN A 300 -0.15 -3.02 8.64
CA ASN A 300 -0.12 -1.98 7.62
C ASN A 300 1.21 -2.02 6.86
N GLY A 301 1.23 -2.59 5.67
CA GLY A 301 2.36 -2.64 4.75
C GLY A 301 2.43 -1.44 3.79
N GLY A 302 1.99 -0.26 4.22
CA GLY A 302 2.06 0.94 3.38
C GLY A 302 1.18 0.85 2.14
N SER A 303 1.77 1.05 0.97
CA SER A 303 1.05 1.03 -0.31
C SER A 303 0.51 -0.35 -0.71
N THR A 304 0.96 -1.45 -0.07
CA THR A 304 0.48 -2.82 -0.33
C THR A 304 -0.94 -3.06 0.17
N THR A 305 -1.43 -2.22 1.07
CA THR A 305 -2.70 -2.48 1.79
C THR A 305 -3.93 -2.44 0.92
N ILE A 306 -3.95 -1.64 -0.16
CA ILE A 306 -5.07 -1.63 -1.12
C ILE A 306 -5.11 -2.94 -1.92
N PRO A 307 -4.04 -3.39 -2.60
CA PRO A 307 -4.05 -4.68 -3.28
C PRO A 307 -4.29 -5.86 -2.34
N LEU A 308 -3.80 -5.83 -1.09
CA LEU A 308 -4.13 -6.85 -0.09
C LEU A 308 -5.62 -6.81 0.30
N ALA A 309 -6.23 -5.63 0.41
CA ALA A 309 -7.68 -5.53 0.65
C ALA A 309 -8.49 -6.11 -0.52
N ILE A 310 -8.06 -5.88 -1.74
CA ILE A 310 -8.66 -6.46 -2.95
C ILE A 310 -8.56 -7.98 -2.90
N THR A 311 -7.37 -8.52 -2.77
CA THR A 311 -7.14 -9.98 -2.79
C THR A 311 -7.81 -10.69 -1.62
N LEU A 312 -7.79 -10.11 -0.42
CA LEU A 312 -8.39 -10.70 0.77
C LEU A 312 -9.92 -10.80 0.70
N ASN A 313 -10.57 -9.78 0.11
CA ASN A 313 -12.03 -9.66 0.19
C ASN A 313 -12.76 -10.00 -1.11
N LEU A 314 -12.08 -9.94 -2.25
CA LEU A 314 -12.74 -9.98 -3.56
C LEU A 314 -12.16 -11.06 -4.51
N SER A 315 -11.20 -11.88 -4.07
CA SER A 315 -10.49 -12.86 -4.91
C SER A 315 -11.41 -13.66 -5.84
N ASP A 316 -12.42 -14.33 -5.27
CA ASP A 316 -13.32 -15.19 -6.07
C ASP A 316 -14.22 -14.38 -7.01
N LYS A 317 -14.69 -13.22 -6.53
CA LYS A 317 -15.56 -12.34 -7.33
C LYS A 317 -14.83 -11.78 -8.54
N LEU A 318 -13.57 -11.35 -8.37
CA LEU A 318 -12.79 -10.69 -9.42
C LEU A 318 -12.23 -11.66 -10.47
N LYS A 319 -12.19 -12.95 -10.20
CA LYS A 319 -11.86 -14.00 -11.19
C LYS A 319 -13.06 -14.30 -12.11
N SER A 320 -14.28 -13.93 -11.70
CA SER A 320 -15.48 -14.14 -12.52
C SER A 320 -15.55 -13.14 -13.68
N GLU A 321 -16.47 -13.39 -14.62
CA GLU A 321 -16.76 -12.50 -15.75
C GLU A 321 -17.42 -11.17 -15.32
N GLN A 322 -17.94 -11.10 -14.11
CA GLN A 322 -18.59 -9.90 -13.58
C GLN A 322 -17.54 -8.85 -13.22
N GLU A 323 -17.75 -7.64 -13.66
CA GLU A 323 -16.94 -6.47 -13.28
C GLU A 323 -17.63 -5.65 -12.20
N MET A 324 -16.83 -5.09 -11.31
CA MET A 324 -17.28 -4.25 -10.21
C MET A 324 -16.79 -2.83 -10.41
N GLN A 325 -17.67 -1.84 -10.23
CA GLN A 325 -17.29 -0.44 -10.17
C GLN A 325 -16.65 -0.13 -8.83
N THR A 326 -15.36 0.15 -8.80
CA THR A 326 -14.62 0.37 -7.56
C THR A 326 -14.06 1.79 -7.46
N CYS A 327 -13.93 2.25 -6.22
CA CYS A 327 -13.18 3.45 -5.88
C CYS A 327 -11.97 3.04 -5.05
N LEU A 328 -10.77 3.21 -5.60
CA LEU A 328 -9.50 3.03 -4.90
C LEU A 328 -9.11 4.36 -4.27
N ALA A 329 -8.66 4.38 -3.01
CA ALA A 329 -8.19 5.61 -2.38
C ALA A 329 -6.95 5.36 -1.50
N GLY A 330 -5.84 6.00 -1.85
CA GLY A 330 -4.58 5.97 -1.11
C GLY A 330 -4.29 7.34 -0.49
N PHE A 331 -3.78 7.35 0.75
CA PHE A 331 -3.46 8.57 1.46
C PHE A 331 -2.39 8.31 2.53
N GLY A 332 -1.49 9.25 2.75
CA GLY A 332 -0.39 9.08 3.71
C GLY A 332 0.65 10.17 3.69
N GLY A 333 1.88 9.77 4.08
CA GLY A 333 3.02 10.69 4.18
C GLY A 333 3.31 11.45 2.89
N GLY A 334 3.70 12.77 3.10
CA GLY A 334 3.95 13.70 2.04
C GLY A 334 3.42 15.11 2.37
N LEU A 335 2.17 15.46 2.78
CA LEU A 335 1.03 14.55 2.68
C LEU A 335 0.61 14.38 1.24
N VAL A 336 0.11 13.20 0.94
CA VAL A 336 -0.37 12.87 -0.40
C VAL A 336 -1.65 12.05 -0.32
N TRP A 337 -2.62 12.35 -1.19
CA TRP A 337 -3.86 11.57 -1.31
C TRP A 337 -4.36 11.50 -2.75
N ALA A 338 -4.76 10.34 -3.14
CA ALA A 338 -5.21 10.03 -4.49
C ALA A 338 -6.41 9.09 -4.47
N ALA A 339 -7.33 9.28 -5.40
CA ALA A 339 -8.44 8.38 -5.61
C ALA A 339 -8.59 8.04 -7.10
N MET A 340 -9.11 6.84 -7.37
CA MET A 340 -9.31 6.34 -8.74
C MET A 340 -10.62 5.56 -8.83
N LEU A 341 -11.40 5.86 -9.85
CA LEU A 341 -12.55 5.05 -10.26
C LEU A 341 -12.12 4.12 -11.37
N ILE A 342 -12.26 2.83 -11.15
CA ILE A 342 -11.87 1.77 -12.07
C ILE A 342 -12.81 0.58 -11.95
N ARG A 343 -13.09 -0.08 -13.07
CA ARG A 343 -13.76 -1.38 -13.06
C ARG A 343 -12.73 -2.50 -12.85
N LEU A 344 -12.99 -3.35 -11.87
CA LEU A 344 -12.19 -4.54 -11.57
C LEU A 344 -13.00 -5.80 -11.86
N GLY A 345 -12.39 -6.79 -12.46
CA GLY A 345 -12.96 -8.09 -12.77
C GLY A 345 -12.16 -8.81 -13.84
N ARG A 346 -12.47 -10.08 -14.10
CA ARG A 346 -11.78 -10.95 -15.06
C ARG A 346 -10.27 -11.03 -14.82
N LEU A 347 -9.87 -11.07 -13.54
CA LEU A 347 -8.46 -11.20 -13.19
C LEU A 347 -7.99 -12.62 -13.42
N THR A 348 -6.88 -12.79 -14.10
CA THR A 348 -6.21 -14.09 -14.30
C THR A 348 -5.61 -14.62 -13.00
N CYS A 349 -5.25 -13.70 -12.09
CA CYS A 349 -4.72 -14.00 -10.77
C CYS A 349 -5.30 -12.99 -9.76
N CYS A 350 -5.81 -13.49 -8.64
CA CYS A 350 -6.20 -12.68 -7.49
C CYS A 350 -6.07 -13.55 -6.23
N GLU A 351 -4.90 -13.54 -5.59
CA GLU A 351 -4.60 -14.41 -4.46
C GLU A 351 -3.52 -13.81 -3.55
N ILE A 352 -3.35 -14.39 -2.36
CA ILE A 352 -2.28 -14.06 -1.42
C ILE A 352 -1.45 -15.34 -1.22
N ILE A 353 -0.13 -15.20 -1.29
CA ILE A 353 0.84 -16.26 -1.01
C ILE A 353 1.74 -15.87 0.16
N GLU A 354 2.29 -16.87 0.84
CA GLU A 354 3.22 -16.67 1.95
C GLU A 354 4.67 -16.81 1.48
N TYR A 355 5.48 -15.83 1.85
CA TYR A 355 6.94 -15.86 1.70
C TYR A 355 7.53 -16.62 2.90
N PRO A 356 8.36 -17.68 2.69
CA PRO A 356 8.88 -18.57 3.74
C PRO A 356 9.82 -17.89 4.76
#